data_a35c40ec39a911628b005438c12654f7
#
_entry.id   a35c40ec39a911628b005438c12654f7
#
_cell.length_a   1.000
_cell.length_b   1.000
_cell.length_c   1.000
_cell.angle_alpha   90.00
_cell.angle_beta   90.00
_cell.angle_gamma   90.00
#
_symmetry.space_group_name_H-M   'P 1'
#
loop_
_entity.id
_entity.type
_entity.pdbx_description
1 polymer ?
#
loop_
_entity_poly.entity_id
_entity_poly.type
_entity_poly.pdbx_seq_one_letter_code
_entity_poly.pdbx_strand_id
1 'polypeptide(L)'
;MTATTFIPPIVPADAIKLGSGRTLRFEGRDHGAAVSYFLVDNDPGQGPDLHRHPYPETWIVLEGEVRLTIGDQEFAASAGDTATAPAGVWHRFVATGTSRLRMVCIHASDVIVQEFAE
;
A
#
# COMPACT_ATOMS: atom_id res chain seq x y z
N MET A 1 -17.50 -7.49 -35.39
CA MET A 1 -17.54 -6.72 -34.16
C MET A 1 -16.90 -7.53 -33.04
N THR A 2 -15.95 -6.93 -32.36
CA THR A 2 -15.26 -7.61 -31.26
C THR A 2 -16.12 -7.53 -30.01
N ALA A 3 -16.28 -8.65 -29.32
CA ALA A 3 -16.97 -8.65 -28.04
C ALA A 3 -16.13 -7.86 -27.03
N THR A 4 -16.76 -6.92 -26.33
CA THR A 4 -16.12 -6.18 -25.27
C THR A 4 -16.25 -6.96 -23.97
N THR A 5 -15.12 -7.28 -23.34
CA THR A 5 -15.13 -7.91 -22.03
C THR A 5 -15.60 -6.86 -21.01
N PHE A 6 -16.67 -7.19 -20.32
CA PHE A 6 -17.18 -6.33 -19.26
C PHE A 6 -16.32 -6.50 -18.01
N ILE A 7 -15.79 -5.39 -17.52
CA ILE A 7 -15.06 -5.34 -16.25
C ILE A 7 -15.97 -4.63 -15.25
N PRO A 8 -16.45 -5.31 -14.19
CA PRO A 8 -17.29 -4.64 -13.21
C PRO A 8 -16.56 -3.44 -12.60
N PRO A 9 -17.22 -2.27 -12.47
CA PRO A 9 -16.56 -1.10 -11.89
C PRO A 9 -16.37 -1.20 -10.39
N ILE A 10 -17.08 -2.10 -9.73
CA ILE A 10 -16.97 -2.27 -8.28
C ILE A 10 -16.24 -3.57 -7.99
N VAL A 11 -15.18 -3.49 -7.19
CA VAL A 11 -14.43 -4.64 -6.68
C VAL A 11 -14.75 -4.76 -5.20
N PRO A 12 -15.50 -5.79 -4.77
CA PRO A 12 -15.77 -5.96 -3.35
C PRO A 12 -14.50 -6.21 -2.56
N ALA A 13 -14.45 -5.72 -1.32
CA ALA A 13 -13.29 -5.88 -0.45
C ALA A 13 -12.86 -7.35 -0.31
N ASP A 14 -13.83 -8.27 -0.18
CA ASP A 14 -13.52 -9.69 -0.03
C ASP A 14 -12.83 -10.30 -1.26
N ALA A 15 -12.98 -9.69 -2.44
CA ALA A 15 -12.36 -10.18 -3.67
C ALA A 15 -10.85 -9.86 -3.73
N ILE A 16 -10.37 -8.89 -2.94
CA ILE A 16 -8.97 -8.45 -2.95
C ILE A 16 -8.31 -8.54 -1.58
N LYS A 17 -8.87 -9.33 -0.69
CA LYS A 17 -8.34 -9.56 0.63
C LYS A 17 -7.01 -10.33 0.54
N LEU A 18 -5.99 -9.86 1.25
CA LEU A 18 -4.67 -10.48 1.27
C LEU A 18 -4.62 -11.54 2.38
N GLY A 19 -4.65 -12.80 1.99
CA GLY A 19 -4.62 -13.93 2.93
C GLY A 19 -5.81 -13.92 3.87
N SER A 20 -5.58 -14.28 5.14
CA SER A 20 -6.60 -14.30 6.18
C SER A 20 -6.65 -13.01 7.01
N GLY A 21 -5.80 -12.03 6.68
CA GLY A 21 -5.73 -10.76 7.39
C GLY A 21 -6.79 -9.76 6.94
N ARG A 22 -6.62 -8.50 7.38
CA ARG A 22 -7.54 -7.42 7.09
C ARG A 22 -7.07 -6.52 5.95
N THR A 23 -5.81 -6.68 5.49
CA THR A 23 -5.24 -5.86 4.42
C THR A 23 -5.81 -6.26 3.07
N LEU A 24 -6.12 -5.26 2.24
CA LEU A 24 -6.56 -5.46 0.86
C LEU A 24 -5.40 -5.19 -0.09
N ARG A 25 -5.38 -5.93 -1.22
CA ARG A 25 -4.38 -5.79 -2.27
C ARG A 25 -5.08 -5.68 -3.62
N PHE A 26 -4.92 -4.53 -4.27
CA PHE A 26 -5.52 -4.26 -5.57
C PHE A 26 -4.42 -4.06 -6.61
N GLU A 27 -4.47 -4.82 -7.70
CA GLU A 27 -3.62 -4.59 -8.87
C GLU A 27 -4.46 -4.07 -10.02
N GLY A 28 -4.12 -2.87 -10.53
CA GLY A 28 -4.91 -2.19 -11.53
C GLY A 28 -5.01 -2.92 -12.85
N ARG A 29 -3.98 -3.71 -13.21
CA ARG A 29 -3.95 -4.48 -14.46
C ARG A 29 -5.23 -5.27 -14.71
N ASP A 30 -5.76 -5.91 -13.68
CA ASP A 30 -6.93 -6.79 -13.80
C ASP A 30 -8.24 -6.01 -13.91
N HIS A 31 -8.20 -4.68 -13.74
CA HIS A 31 -9.39 -3.84 -13.62
C HIS A 31 -9.36 -2.61 -14.53
N GLY A 32 -8.40 -2.53 -15.46
CA GLY A 32 -8.29 -1.41 -16.38
C GLY A 32 -7.82 -0.11 -15.72
N ALA A 33 -7.12 -0.20 -14.58
CA ALA A 33 -6.60 0.95 -13.84
C ALA A 33 -5.08 1.01 -13.95
N ALA A 34 -4.53 2.22 -13.93
CA ALA A 34 -3.09 2.45 -14.04
C ALA A 34 -2.37 2.47 -12.69
N VAL A 35 -3.09 2.24 -11.60
CA VAL A 35 -2.54 2.23 -10.24
C VAL A 35 -2.86 0.92 -9.55
N SER A 36 -2.05 0.60 -8.55
CA SER A 36 -2.29 -0.51 -7.62
C SER A 36 -2.20 0.03 -6.21
N TYR A 37 -2.72 -0.69 -5.21
CA TYR A 37 -2.61 -0.24 -3.83
C TYR A 37 -2.72 -1.41 -2.85
N PHE A 38 -2.18 -1.17 -1.66
CA PHE A 38 -2.60 -1.91 -0.46
C PHE A 38 -3.43 -0.98 0.40
N LEU A 39 -4.54 -1.48 0.93
CA LEU A 39 -5.23 -0.84 2.03
C LEU A 39 -4.85 -1.61 3.28
N VAL A 40 -3.86 -1.07 4.00
CA VAL A 40 -3.26 -1.70 5.17
C VAL A 40 -4.20 -1.52 6.36
N ASP A 41 -4.34 -2.60 7.14
CA ASP A 41 -5.09 -2.61 8.38
C ASP A 41 -4.30 -3.45 9.37
N ASN A 42 -3.43 -2.80 10.13
CA ASN A 42 -2.43 -3.43 10.98
C ASN A 42 -2.62 -3.08 12.45
N ASP A 43 -2.33 -4.06 13.31
CA ASP A 43 -2.19 -3.82 14.74
C ASP A 43 -0.86 -3.09 15.03
N PRO A 44 -0.75 -2.37 16.17
CA PRO A 44 0.52 -1.77 16.55
C PRO A 44 1.67 -2.80 16.53
N GLY A 45 2.82 -2.38 16.01
CA GLY A 45 4.00 -3.22 15.86
C GLY A 45 4.09 -3.97 14.54
N GLN A 46 3.04 -4.00 13.74
CA GLN A 46 3.05 -4.70 12.45
C GLN A 46 3.49 -3.76 11.32
N GLY A 47 4.12 -4.34 10.32
CA GLY A 47 4.56 -3.66 9.10
C GLY A 47 5.44 -4.58 8.26
N PRO A 48 5.67 -4.24 6.99
CA PRO A 48 6.51 -5.04 6.11
C PRO A 48 7.99 -4.85 6.41
N ASP A 49 8.80 -5.81 5.93
CA ASP A 49 10.23 -5.67 5.94
C ASP A 49 10.69 -4.60 4.94
N LEU A 50 11.94 -4.17 5.06
CA LEU A 50 12.54 -3.16 4.19
C LEU A 50 12.51 -3.62 2.74
N HIS A 51 11.96 -2.78 1.86
CA HIS A 51 11.78 -3.10 0.45
C HIS A 51 11.78 -1.83 -0.40
N ARG A 52 11.73 -2.00 -1.72
CA ARG A 52 11.64 -0.90 -2.68
C ARG A 52 10.87 -1.32 -3.92
N HIS A 53 10.50 -0.32 -4.74
CA HIS A 53 9.79 -0.50 -6.00
C HIS A 53 10.49 0.30 -7.11
N PRO A 54 10.33 -0.09 -8.38
CA PRO A 54 10.86 0.69 -9.50
C PRO A 54 10.04 1.95 -9.80
N TYR A 55 9.02 2.23 -9.00
CA TYR A 55 8.13 3.38 -9.09
C TYR A 55 7.97 4.00 -7.71
N PRO A 56 7.48 5.26 -7.59
CA PRO A 56 7.23 5.86 -6.29
C PRO A 56 5.99 5.25 -5.61
N GLU A 57 6.01 5.23 -4.28
CA GLU A 57 4.86 4.83 -3.48
C GLU A 57 4.41 6.01 -2.62
N THR A 58 3.09 6.25 -2.60
CA THR A 58 2.49 7.30 -1.78
C THR A 58 1.56 6.69 -0.75
N TRP A 59 1.72 7.10 0.51
CA TRP A 59 0.89 6.64 1.62
C TRP A 59 -0.05 7.74 2.07
N ILE A 60 -1.29 7.36 2.37
CA ILE A 60 -2.28 8.25 3.00
C ILE A 60 -2.74 7.55 4.27
N VAL A 61 -2.47 8.16 5.42
CA VAL A 61 -2.89 7.61 6.71
C VAL A 61 -4.35 7.96 6.92
N LEU A 62 -5.21 6.94 7.09
CA LEU A 62 -6.64 7.12 7.34
C LEU A 62 -6.96 7.11 8.83
N GLU A 63 -6.34 6.18 9.57
CA GLU A 63 -6.54 6.02 11.01
C GLU A 63 -5.23 5.56 11.65
N GLY A 64 -5.00 5.97 12.90
CA GLY A 64 -3.87 5.52 13.68
C GLY A 64 -2.60 6.30 13.42
N GLU A 65 -1.48 5.70 13.80
CA GLU A 65 -0.15 6.31 13.74
C GLU A 65 0.82 5.34 13.11
N VAL A 66 1.82 5.88 12.41
CA VAL A 66 2.82 5.08 11.70
C VAL A 66 4.19 5.72 11.79
N ARG A 67 5.23 4.89 11.87
CA ARG A 67 6.61 5.30 11.66
C ARG A 67 7.03 4.83 10.28
N LEU A 68 7.43 5.77 9.44
CA LEU A 68 7.92 5.51 8.08
C LEU A 68 9.44 5.62 8.07
N THR A 69 10.11 4.61 7.51
CA THR A 69 11.54 4.68 7.20
C THR A 69 11.67 4.84 5.69
N ILE A 70 12.27 5.94 5.24
CA ILE A 70 12.46 6.25 3.82
C ILE A 70 13.95 6.57 3.65
N GLY A 71 14.68 5.69 2.96
CA GLY A 71 16.13 5.77 2.91
C GLY A 71 16.73 5.59 4.31
N ASP A 72 17.51 6.55 4.75
CA ASP A 72 18.14 6.55 6.07
C ASP A 72 17.42 7.45 7.10
N GLN A 73 16.22 7.92 6.79
CA GLN A 73 15.47 8.83 7.65
C GLN A 73 14.18 8.20 8.15
N GLU A 74 13.76 8.56 9.35
CA GLU A 74 12.52 8.13 9.96
C GLU A 74 11.57 9.31 10.14
N PHE A 75 10.27 9.06 9.91
CA PHE A 75 9.23 10.06 10.02
C PHE A 75 8.04 9.46 10.79
N ALA A 76 7.40 10.28 11.61
CA ALA A 76 6.14 9.92 12.24
C ALA A 76 5.00 10.56 11.45
N ALA A 77 3.93 9.80 11.22
CA ALA A 77 2.74 10.31 10.55
C ALA A 77 1.48 9.79 11.25
N SER A 78 0.40 10.54 11.11
CA SER A 78 -0.87 10.22 11.73
C SER A 78 -2.03 10.52 10.77
N ALA A 79 -3.25 10.22 11.18
CA ALA A 79 -4.44 10.33 10.34
C ALA A 79 -4.52 11.67 9.60
N GLY A 80 -4.70 11.61 8.29
CA GLY A 80 -4.73 12.76 7.39
C GLY A 80 -3.40 13.09 6.72
N ASP A 81 -2.28 12.54 7.20
CA ASP A 81 -0.96 12.82 6.62
C ASP A 81 -0.72 12.01 5.35
N THR A 82 0.04 12.59 4.44
CA THR A 82 0.48 11.95 3.19
C THR A 82 2.00 11.98 3.11
N ALA A 83 2.59 10.86 2.71
CA ALA A 83 4.03 10.75 2.50
C ALA A 83 4.31 10.01 1.19
N THR A 84 5.48 10.25 0.60
CA THR A 84 5.89 9.56 -0.64
C THR A 84 7.34 9.11 -0.53
N ALA A 85 7.59 7.85 -0.90
CA ALA A 85 8.94 7.34 -1.11
C ALA A 85 9.24 7.39 -2.61
N PRO A 86 10.39 7.96 -3.01
CA PRO A 86 10.79 7.95 -4.43
C PRO A 86 11.05 6.54 -4.95
N ALA A 87 10.99 6.39 -6.28
CA ALA A 87 11.34 5.14 -6.93
C ALA A 87 12.75 4.68 -6.53
N GLY A 88 12.91 3.39 -6.26
CA GLY A 88 14.19 2.78 -5.96
C GLY A 88 14.72 3.02 -4.54
N VAL A 89 14.04 3.82 -3.74
CA VAL A 89 14.48 4.11 -2.37
C VAL A 89 13.93 3.05 -1.41
N TRP A 90 14.83 2.46 -0.63
CA TRP A 90 14.46 1.47 0.39
C TRP A 90 13.54 2.10 1.42
N HIS A 91 12.45 1.43 1.76
CA HIS A 91 11.50 1.92 2.75
C HIS A 91 10.79 0.80 3.48
N ARG A 92 10.23 1.16 4.63
CA ARG A 92 9.34 0.30 5.43
C ARG A 92 8.47 1.18 6.30
N PHE A 93 7.46 0.58 6.90
CA PHE A 93 6.65 1.25 7.91
C PHE A 93 6.28 0.29 9.04
N VAL A 94 5.97 0.85 10.20
CA VAL A 94 5.51 0.10 11.37
C VAL A 94 4.37 0.87 12.01
N ALA A 95 3.25 0.19 12.24
CA ALA A 95 2.15 0.78 12.99
C ALA A 95 2.60 1.07 14.42
N THR A 96 2.35 2.28 14.89
CA THR A 96 2.73 2.75 16.23
C THR A 96 1.49 3.15 17.03
N GLY A 97 1.68 3.67 18.22
CA GLY A 97 0.57 4.06 19.09
C GLY A 97 -0.15 2.85 19.67
N THR A 98 -1.43 3.04 20.01
CA THR A 98 -2.25 2.04 20.68
C THR A 98 -3.47 1.58 19.89
N SER A 99 -3.70 2.17 18.71
CA SER A 99 -4.83 1.85 17.85
C SER A 99 -4.35 1.23 16.53
N ARG A 100 -5.29 0.64 15.79
CA ARG A 100 -5.01 0.04 14.49
C ARG A 100 -4.62 1.13 13.49
N LEU A 101 -3.64 0.81 12.64
CA LEU A 101 -3.26 1.64 11.50
C LEU A 101 -4.11 1.24 10.30
N ARG A 102 -4.81 2.21 9.71
CA ARG A 102 -5.41 2.06 8.39
C ARG A 102 -4.76 3.07 7.46
N MET A 103 -4.18 2.57 6.37
CA MET A 103 -3.36 3.38 5.48
C MET A 103 -3.48 2.87 4.04
N VAL A 104 -3.70 3.80 3.11
CA VAL A 104 -3.66 3.48 1.69
C VAL A 104 -2.21 3.61 1.21
N CYS A 105 -1.68 2.56 0.58
CA CYS A 105 -0.34 2.53 0.00
C CYS A 105 -0.48 2.49 -1.52
N ILE A 106 -0.33 3.62 -2.18
CA ILE A 106 -0.56 3.77 -3.63
C ILE A 106 0.73 3.50 -4.39
N HIS A 107 0.68 2.51 -5.26
CA HIS A 107 1.76 2.14 -6.18
C HIS A 107 1.47 2.75 -7.56
N ALA A 108 2.39 3.54 -8.10
CA ALA A 108 2.24 4.20 -9.39
C ALA A 108 2.51 3.21 -10.56
N SER A 109 1.77 2.10 -10.57
CA SER A 109 1.92 1.01 -11.53
C SER A 109 0.65 0.17 -11.54
N ASP A 110 0.33 -0.42 -12.68
CA ASP A 110 -0.80 -1.34 -12.79
C ASP A 110 -0.51 -2.73 -12.20
N VAL A 111 0.76 -2.98 -11.83
CA VAL A 111 1.18 -4.20 -11.12
C VAL A 111 2.05 -3.83 -9.92
N ILE A 112 2.05 -4.68 -8.90
CA ILE A 112 2.88 -4.49 -7.72
C ILE A 112 4.19 -5.24 -7.93
N VAL A 113 5.30 -4.49 -7.93
CA VAL A 113 6.66 -5.01 -8.05
C VAL A 113 7.42 -4.64 -6.79
N GLN A 114 7.88 -5.62 -6.03
CA GLN A 114 8.59 -5.40 -4.77
C GLN A 114 9.91 -6.16 -4.75
N GLU A 115 10.95 -5.48 -4.29
CA GLU A 115 12.27 -6.08 -4.04
C GLU A 115 12.56 -5.89 -2.55
N PHE A 116 12.78 -7.00 -1.84
CA PHE A 116 13.09 -6.95 -0.41
C PHE A 116 14.59 -6.92 -0.19
N ALA A 117 15.01 -6.16 0.82
CA ALA A 117 16.41 -6.11 1.23
C ALA A 117 16.81 -7.44 1.87
N GLU A 118 18.06 -7.85 1.64
CA GLU A 118 18.64 -9.05 2.24
C GLU A 118 19.18 -8.78 3.66
#